data_9b57e900eeb34faed4d791d225a9560a
#
_entry.id   9b57e900eeb34faed4d791d225a9560a
#
_cell.length_a   1.000
_cell.length_b   1.000
_cell.length_c   1.000
_cell.angle_alpha   90.00
_cell.angle_beta   90.00
_cell.angle_gamma   90.00
#
_symmetry.space_group_name_H-M   'P 1'
#
loop_
_entity.id
_entity.type
_entity.pdbx_description
1 polymer ?
#
loop_
_entity_poly.entity_id
_entity_poly.type
_entity_poly.pdbx_seq_one_letter_code
_entity_poly.pdbx_strand_id
1 'polypeptide(L)'
;SDVKSISAGDGTVTLTLNRPNTGLPALLDIPILKSGTEKHSVPLGTGPYLYDESSESCLIASQNWWRHISQPVERISLTGTADQESMLYRFSSRDVQLIVADLTGTDPVAVSGSVSYDDADTTVFQYLGINVSAKGLDDAAFRRCLSLGVSRRALVSSLLSGHAKAAQFPVSPVSPLYPADLEQTDSVVAFTDALNACETRPSRTLRLLVNSENSFKVSMARQIAAAFTAAGAATETVELPWEEYTAALTAGRFDLYYGEVRLTADWDVSSLLATGGSLNYGGWSDPQCDQLLEGCRSGGNREAAFRGLCRYLQSQAPILPICFKTVSTLYESDVLEGLTPTAAEPFYGLENISIHLRAN
;
A
#
# COMPACT_ATOMS: atom_id res chain seq x y z
N SER A 1 -4.27 -10.55 -19.18
CA SER A 1 -5.62 -10.06 -18.87
C SER A 1 -6.49 -11.22 -18.42
N ASP A 2 -7.13 -11.09 -17.27
CA ASP A 2 -8.10 -12.10 -16.79
C ASP A 2 -9.43 -12.02 -17.54
N VAL A 3 -9.70 -10.92 -18.24
CA VAL A 3 -10.91 -10.73 -19.02
C VAL A 3 -10.74 -11.38 -20.41
N LYS A 4 -11.64 -12.31 -20.72
CA LYS A 4 -11.72 -13.01 -22.02
C LYS A 4 -12.50 -12.20 -23.06
N SER A 5 -13.63 -11.63 -22.65
CA SER A 5 -14.48 -10.82 -23.52
C SER A 5 -15.37 -9.88 -22.69
N ILE A 6 -15.77 -8.78 -23.34
CA ILE A 6 -16.72 -7.81 -22.79
C ILE A 6 -17.82 -7.68 -23.83
N SER A 7 -19.09 -7.74 -23.42
CA SER A 7 -20.24 -7.46 -24.25
C SER A 7 -21.21 -6.53 -23.52
N ALA A 8 -21.91 -5.68 -24.26
CA ALA A 8 -22.93 -4.78 -23.74
C ALA A 8 -24.24 -4.96 -24.52
N GLY A 9 -25.36 -4.99 -23.82
CA GLY A 9 -26.70 -5.09 -24.39
C GLY A 9 -27.78 -5.04 -23.32
N ASP A 10 -28.95 -4.56 -23.68
CA ASP A 10 -30.13 -4.47 -22.80
C ASP A 10 -29.86 -3.78 -21.44
N GLY A 11 -29.05 -2.72 -21.44
CA GLY A 11 -28.67 -1.99 -20.24
C GLY A 11 -27.70 -2.71 -19.31
N THR A 12 -27.09 -3.81 -19.77
CA THR A 12 -26.12 -4.59 -18.99
C THR A 12 -24.76 -4.63 -19.68
N VAL A 13 -23.70 -4.76 -18.87
CA VAL A 13 -22.34 -5.08 -19.32
C VAL A 13 -21.95 -6.43 -18.75
N THR A 14 -21.58 -7.36 -19.64
CA THR A 14 -21.17 -8.71 -19.27
C THR A 14 -19.66 -8.86 -19.51
N LEU A 15 -18.92 -9.17 -18.42
CA LEU A 15 -17.52 -9.53 -18.49
C LEU A 15 -17.38 -11.05 -18.38
N THR A 16 -16.78 -11.67 -19.38
CA THR A 16 -16.43 -13.10 -19.35
C THR A 16 -14.97 -13.22 -18.99
N LEU A 17 -14.63 -14.00 -17.98
CA LEU A 17 -13.27 -14.18 -17.50
C LEU A 17 -12.64 -15.46 -18.08
N ASN A 18 -11.30 -15.46 -18.22
CA ASN A 18 -10.53 -16.65 -18.59
C ASN A 18 -10.52 -17.71 -17.48
N ARG A 19 -10.63 -17.26 -16.23
CA ARG A 19 -10.70 -18.09 -15.02
C ARG A 19 -11.51 -17.37 -13.94
N PRO A 20 -12.14 -18.08 -13.00
CA PRO A 20 -12.95 -17.46 -11.97
C PRO A 20 -12.15 -16.44 -11.14
N ASN A 21 -12.73 -15.27 -10.88
CA ASN A 21 -12.24 -14.28 -9.93
C ASN A 21 -13.41 -13.62 -9.22
N THR A 22 -13.69 -14.03 -7.99
CA THR A 22 -14.76 -13.46 -7.16
C THR A 22 -14.40 -12.09 -6.58
N GLY A 23 -13.14 -11.68 -6.68
CA GLY A 23 -12.64 -10.35 -6.35
C GLY A 23 -12.78 -9.31 -7.46
N LEU A 24 -13.21 -9.72 -8.68
CA LEU A 24 -13.30 -8.83 -9.82
C LEU A 24 -14.05 -7.51 -9.53
N PRO A 25 -15.16 -7.45 -8.78
CA PRO A 25 -15.83 -6.18 -8.50
C PRO A 25 -14.93 -5.12 -7.87
N ALA A 26 -13.98 -5.52 -7.03
CA ALA A 26 -13.01 -4.60 -6.43
C ALA A 26 -11.97 -4.06 -7.44
N LEU A 27 -11.83 -4.71 -8.59
CA LEU A 27 -10.89 -4.31 -9.65
C LEU A 27 -11.57 -3.45 -10.74
N LEU A 28 -12.87 -3.18 -10.62
CA LEU A 28 -13.63 -2.38 -11.58
C LEU A 28 -13.64 -0.89 -11.22
N ASP A 29 -12.60 -0.40 -10.57
CA ASP A 29 -12.33 1.01 -10.37
C ASP A 29 -11.78 1.62 -11.68
N ILE A 30 -12.69 1.78 -12.65
CA ILE A 30 -12.39 2.26 -14.00
C ILE A 30 -13.24 3.49 -14.32
N PRO A 31 -12.70 4.48 -15.06
CA PRO A 31 -13.46 5.65 -15.47
C PRO A 31 -14.65 5.26 -16.36
N ILE A 32 -15.83 5.83 -16.05
CA ILE A 32 -17.00 5.74 -16.90
C ILE A 32 -17.04 7.00 -17.78
N LEU A 33 -16.93 6.82 -19.10
CA LEU A 33 -16.86 7.90 -20.06
C LEU A 33 -18.13 7.97 -20.91
N LYS A 34 -18.48 9.17 -21.36
CA LYS A 34 -19.57 9.37 -22.32
C LYS A 34 -19.14 8.78 -23.68
N SER A 35 -19.97 7.90 -24.22
CA SER A 35 -19.73 7.28 -25.54
C SER A 35 -19.53 8.36 -26.63
N GLY A 36 -18.52 8.14 -27.46
CA GLY A 36 -18.11 9.06 -28.51
C GLY A 36 -17.11 10.14 -28.08
N THR A 37 -16.73 10.19 -26.80
CA THR A 37 -15.72 11.15 -26.31
C THR A 37 -14.40 10.50 -25.91
N GLU A 38 -14.25 9.20 -26.13
CA GLU A 38 -13.09 8.39 -25.71
C GLU A 38 -11.76 8.83 -26.34
N LYS A 39 -11.86 9.51 -27.51
CA LYS A 39 -10.70 10.02 -28.26
C LYS A 39 -10.42 11.51 -28.02
N HIS A 40 -11.23 12.18 -27.22
CA HIS A 40 -10.94 13.56 -26.83
C HIS A 40 -9.69 13.60 -25.94
N SER A 41 -8.96 14.70 -25.95
CA SER A 41 -7.83 14.93 -25.04
C SER A 41 -8.27 14.79 -23.59
N VAL A 42 -9.49 15.25 -23.27
CA VAL A 42 -10.18 15.04 -22.01
C VAL A 42 -11.57 14.48 -22.28
N PRO A 43 -11.81 13.17 -22.08
CA PRO A 43 -13.13 12.57 -22.22
C PRO A 43 -14.13 13.12 -21.20
N LEU A 44 -15.43 13.12 -21.56
CA LEU A 44 -16.49 13.51 -20.63
C LEU A 44 -16.80 12.34 -19.68
N GLY A 45 -16.58 12.57 -18.39
CA GLY A 45 -16.93 11.63 -17.30
C GLY A 45 -18.29 11.88 -16.66
N THR A 46 -18.54 11.20 -15.56
CA THR A 46 -19.78 11.31 -14.75
C THR A 46 -19.59 12.11 -13.46
N GLY A 47 -18.43 12.72 -13.28
CA GLY A 47 -18.08 13.50 -12.09
C GLY A 47 -18.81 14.84 -11.98
N PRO A 48 -18.71 15.51 -10.82
CA PRO A 48 -19.34 16.81 -10.57
C PRO A 48 -18.63 17.98 -11.26
N TYR A 49 -17.44 17.77 -11.80
CA TYR A 49 -16.66 18.79 -12.49
C TYR A 49 -16.37 18.41 -13.93
N LEU A 50 -16.26 19.43 -14.76
CA LEU A 50 -15.85 19.35 -16.17
C LEU A 50 -14.50 20.05 -16.32
N TYR A 51 -13.65 19.52 -17.18
CA TYR A 51 -12.41 20.18 -17.53
C TYR A 51 -12.68 21.40 -18.43
N ASP A 52 -12.07 22.54 -18.12
CA ASP A 52 -12.16 23.75 -18.92
C ASP A 52 -11.00 23.83 -19.91
N GLU A 53 -11.21 23.40 -21.13
CA GLU A 53 -10.20 23.44 -22.19
C GLU A 53 -9.72 24.86 -22.55
N SER A 54 -10.53 25.90 -22.23
CA SER A 54 -10.22 27.29 -22.55
C SER A 54 -9.25 27.95 -21.58
N SER A 55 -9.04 27.38 -20.38
CA SER A 55 -8.26 27.98 -19.30
C SER A 55 -7.12 27.09 -18.78
N GLU A 56 -6.55 26.22 -19.62
CA GLU A 56 -5.46 25.31 -19.29
C GLU A 56 -5.37 24.94 -17.80
N SER A 57 -5.80 23.72 -17.45
CA SER A 57 -5.69 23.19 -16.07
C SER A 57 -6.73 23.74 -15.08
N CYS A 58 -8.00 23.82 -15.49
CA CYS A 58 -9.09 24.20 -14.59
C CYS A 58 -10.26 23.21 -14.69
N LEU A 59 -10.83 22.89 -13.53
CA LEU A 59 -12.08 22.17 -13.44
C LEU A 59 -13.21 23.14 -13.08
N ILE A 60 -14.35 23.04 -13.77
CA ILE A 60 -15.55 23.87 -13.56
C ILE A 60 -16.68 22.97 -13.08
N ALA A 61 -17.41 23.41 -12.05
CA ALA A 61 -18.57 22.72 -11.52
C ALA A 61 -19.62 22.50 -12.60
N SER A 62 -20.08 21.27 -12.78
CA SER A 62 -21.11 20.91 -13.75
C SER A 62 -22.49 21.35 -13.23
N GLN A 63 -23.15 22.23 -13.95
CA GLN A 63 -24.52 22.67 -13.66
C GLN A 63 -25.57 21.54 -13.86
N ASN A 64 -25.21 20.51 -14.61
CA ASN A 64 -26.08 19.40 -14.98
C ASN A 64 -25.61 18.07 -14.41
N TRP A 65 -24.89 18.11 -13.29
CA TRP A 65 -24.46 16.88 -12.65
C TRP A 65 -25.66 16.01 -12.25
N TRP A 66 -25.59 14.74 -12.54
CA TRP A 66 -26.69 13.79 -12.38
C TRP A 66 -27.25 13.66 -10.94
N ARG A 67 -26.45 13.99 -9.92
CA ARG A 67 -26.92 14.02 -8.52
C ARG A 67 -27.69 15.29 -8.15
N HIS A 68 -27.72 16.31 -9.01
CA HIS A 68 -28.42 17.59 -8.80
C HIS A 68 -28.01 18.31 -7.49
N ILE A 69 -26.76 18.17 -7.07
CA ILE A 69 -26.19 18.85 -5.90
C ILE A 69 -25.26 19.95 -6.41
N SER A 70 -25.48 21.18 -5.91
CA SER A 70 -24.59 22.31 -6.19
C SER A 70 -23.23 22.08 -5.53
N GLN A 71 -22.16 22.37 -6.25
CA GLN A 71 -20.82 22.24 -5.71
C GLN A 71 -20.44 23.52 -4.93
N PRO A 72 -19.79 23.40 -3.75
CA PRO A 72 -19.37 24.55 -2.95
C PRO A 72 -18.23 25.34 -3.61
N VAL A 73 -17.47 24.69 -4.51
CA VAL A 73 -16.40 25.31 -5.31
C VAL A 73 -16.82 25.36 -6.75
N GLU A 74 -16.91 26.55 -7.33
CA GLU A 74 -17.28 26.72 -8.74
C GLU A 74 -16.11 26.35 -9.68
N ARG A 75 -14.87 26.68 -9.28
CA ARG A 75 -13.65 26.44 -10.09
C ARG A 75 -12.55 25.88 -9.21
N ILE A 76 -11.83 24.87 -9.74
CA ILE A 76 -10.65 24.29 -9.13
C ILE A 76 -9.49 24.45 -10.12
N SER A 77 -8.49 25.23 -9.76
CA SER A 77 -7.30 25.39 -10.58
C SER A 77 -6.31 24.25 -10.29
N LEU A 78 -5.86 23.59 -11.34
CA LEU A 78 -4.87 22.53 -11.27
C LEU A 78 -3.49 23.11 -11.66
N THR A 79 -2.56 23.09 -10.73
CA THR A 79 -1.21 23.62 -10.96
C THR A 79 -0.21 22.47 -11.16
N GLY A 80 0.34 22.36 -12.37
CA GLY A 80 1.40 21.41 -12.65
C GLY A 80 2.69 21.81 -11.94
N THR A 81 3.40 20.83 -11.37
CA THR A 81 4.73 20.99 -10.76
C THR A 81 5.69 20.00 -11.40
N ALA A 82 6.98 20.39 -11.50
CA ALA A 82 8.00 19.53 -12.08
C ALA A 82 8.41 18.38 -11.15
N ASP A 83 8.37 18.63 -9.84
CA ASP A 83 8.82 17.73 -8.80
C ASP A 83 8.10 18.01 -7.47
N GLN A 84 8.36 17.16 -6.48
CA GLN A 84 7.78 17.26 -5.14
C GLN A 84 8.24 18.53 -4.40
N GLU A 85 9.48 18.95 -4.56
CA GLU A 85 10.01 20.17 -3.93
C GLU A 85 9.25 21.40 -4.42
N SER A 86 9.05 21.53 -5.72
CA SER A 86 8.24 22.60 -6.33
C SER A 86 6.80 22.58 -5.86
N MET A 87 6.21 21.39 -5.69
CA MET A 87 4.86 21.23 -5.16
C MET A 87 4.75 21.73 -3.71
N LEU A 88 5.70 21.32 -2.86
CA LEU A 88 5.76 21.74 -1.45
C LEU A 88 6.03 23.25 -1.31
N TYR A 89 6.89 23.81 -2.15
CA TYR A 89 7.14 25.24 -2.18
C TYR A 89 5.86 26.03 -2.49
N ARG A 90 5.11 25.65 -3.54
CA ARG A 90 3.84 26.30 -3.90
C ARG A 90 2.77 26.17 -2.82
N PHE A 91 2.72 25.04 -2.15
CA PHE A 91 1.82 24.84 -1.01
C PHE A 91 2.22 25.72 0.18
N SER A 92 3.50 25.76 0.53
CA SER A 92 4.02 26.59 1.64
C SER A 92 3.90 28.10 1.36
N SER A 93 4.00 28.53 0.09
CA SER A 93 3.77 29.92 -0.33
C SER A 93 2.27 30.28 -0.49
N ARG A 94 1.38 29.29 -0.32
CA ARG A 94 -0.07 29.43 -0.47
C ARG A 94 -0.55 29.70 -1.89
N ASP A 95 0.28 29.42 -2.88
CA ASP A 95 -0.13 29.44 -4.29
C ASP A 95 -1.10 28.28 -4.59
N VAL A 96 -0.99 27.19 -3.82
CA VAL A 96 -1.84 26.00 -3.89
C VAL A 96 -2.37 25.69 -2.49
N GLN A 97 -3.67 25.42 -2.35
CA GLN A 97 -4.32 25.20 -1.06
C GLN A 97 -4.49 23.73 -0.69
N LEU A 98 -4.29 22.81 -1.65
CA LEU A 98 -4.40 21.36 -1.45
C LEU A 98 -3.34 20.64 -2.28
N ILE A 99 -2.65 19.69 -1.65
CA ILE A 99 -1.70 18.77 -2.30
C ILE A 99 -1.92 17.35 -1.79
N VAL A 100 -1.47 16.37 -2.59
CA VAL A 100 -1.42 14.96 -2.19
C VAL A 100 0.03 14.52 -2.13
N ALA A 101 0.46 13.97 -0.99
CA ALA A 101 1.83 13.57 -0.78
C ALA A 101 1.95 12.23 -0.02
N ASP A 102 2.97 11.46 -0.34
CA ASP A 102 3.43 10.34 0.48
C ASP A 102 4.43 10.87 1.53
N LEU A 103 3.96 11.05 2.76
CA LEU A 103 4.77 11.61 3.85
C LEU A 103 5.89 10.67 4.33
N THR A 104 5.90 9.43 3.86
CA THR A 104 6.93 8.42 4.14
C THR A 104 7.62 7.95 2.86
N GLY A 105 7.57 8.76 1.82
CA GLY A 105 8.21 8.52 0.52
C GLY A 105 9.72 8.68 0.54
N THR A 106 10.32 8.63 -0.65
CA THR A 106 11.76 8.79 -0.81
C THR A 106 12.22 10.20 -0.46
N ASP A 107 11.41 11.19 -0.86
CA ASP A 107 11.73 12.61 -0.59
C ASP A 107 11.01 13.06 0.69
N PRO A 108 11.73 13.61 1.66
CA PRO A 108 11.13 14.12 2.89
C PRO A 108 10.15 15.26 2.61
N VAL A 109 8.97 15.19 3.26
CA VAL A 109 7.97 16.25 3.20
C VAL A 109 8.03 17.07 4.48
N ALA A 110 8.38 18.34 4.37
CA ALA A 110 8.30 19.30 5.46
C ALA A 110 7.38 20.45 5.04
N VAL A 111 6.27 20.61 5.74
CA VAL A 111 5.33 21.72 5.56
C VAL A 111 5.28 22.60 6.80
N SER A 112 5.13 23.90 6.61
CA SER A 112 5.01 24.90 7.67
C SER A 112 3.70 25.68 7.53
N GLY A 113 3.17 26.16 8.66
CA GLY A 113 1.93 26.94 8.71
C GLY A 113 0.75 26.18 9.29
N SER A 114 -0.46 26.72 9.11
CA SER A 114 -1.72 26.09 9.56
C SER A 114 -2.15 25.04 8.54
N VAL A 115 -1.56 23.86 8.63
CA VAL A 115 -1.82 22.75 7.72
C VAL A 115 -2.55 21.64 8.45
N SER A 116 -3.63 21.15 7.85
CA SER A 116 -4.27 19.88 8.20
C SER A 116 -3.96 18.84 7.16
N TYR A 117 -4.10 17.57 7.54
CA TYR A 117 -4.00 16.47 6.59
C TYR A 117 -4.99 15.37 6.94
N ASP A 118 -5.44 14.67 5.92
CA ASP A 118 -6.22 13.44 6.04
C ASP A 118 -5.50 12.32 5.33
N ASP A 119 -5.27 11.24 6.08
CA ASP A 119 -4.63 10.02 5.58
C ASP A 119 -5.66 9.11 4.92
N ALA A 120 -5.43 8.79 3.66
CA ALA A 120 -6.20 7.82 2.92
C ALA A 120 -5.47 6.47 2.85
N ASP A 121 -6.20 5.38 3.11
CA ASP A 121 -5.66 4.03 3.05
C ASP A 121 -5.27 3.65 1.63
N THR A 122 -4.11 3.01 1.47
CA THR A 122 -3.63 2.51 0.18
C THR A 122 -3.49 0.99 0.19
N THR A 123 -3.19 0.42 -0.97
CA THR A 123 -2.79 -0.99 -1.11
C THR A 123 -1.27 -1.16 -1.13
N VAL A 124 -0.51 -0.14 -0.73
CA VAL A 124 0.97 -0.19 -0.68
C VAL A 124 1.39 -0.96 0.56
N PHE A 125 1.85 -2.17 0.35
CA PHE A 125 2.21 -3.16 1.34
C PHE A 125 3.72 -3.20 1.56
N GLN A 126 4.17 -3.09 2.81
CA GLN A 126 5.57 -3.24 3.22
C GLN A 126 5.77 -4.53 4.03
N TYR A 127 6.86 -5.23 3.75
CA TYR A 127 7.14 -6.54 4.35
C TYR A 127 8.65 -6.85 4.34
N LEU A 128 9.06 -7.82 5.15
CA LEU A 128 10.34 -8.50 4.93
C LEU A 128 10.11 -9.76 4.10
N GLY A 129 10.80 -9.86 2.98
CA GLY A 129 10.92 -11.11 2.24
C GLY A 129 12.03 -11.96 2.80
N ILE A 130 11.90 -13.28 2.73
CA ILE A 130 12.83 -14.25 3.29
C ILE A 130 13.35 -15.17 2.18
N ASN A 131 14.65 -15.35 2.09
CA ASN A 131 15.24 -16.39 1.25
C ASN A 131 15.09 -17.75 1.95
N VAL A 132 14.01 -18.46 1.61
CA VAL A 132 13.68 -19.74 2.27
C VAL A 132 14.62 -20.88 1.89
N SER A 133 15.51 -20.67 0.90
CA SER A 133 16.55 -21.63 0.54
C SER A 133 17.85 -21.40 1.30
N ALA A 134 17.99 -20.29 2.02
CA ALA A 134 19.19 -19.99 2.79
C ALA A 134 19.23 -20.85 4.07
N LYS A 135 20.42 -21.37 4.39
CA LYS A 135 20.63 -22.25 5.54
C LYS A 135 20.11 -21.61 6.84
N GLY A 136 19.19 -22.30 7.51
CA GLY A 136 18.52 -21.92 8.74
C GLY A 136 17.24 -21.08 8.54
N LEU A 137 17.02 -20.54 7.32
CA LEU A 137 15.77 -19.89 6.92
C LEU A 137 14.82 -20.86 6.18
N ASP A 138 15.26 -22.05 5.88
CA ASP A 138 14.47 -23.18 5.37
C ASP A 138 13.49 -23.72 6.42
N ASP A 139 13.78 -23.52 7.72
CA ASP A 139 12.88 -23.92 8.82
C ASP A 139 11.80 -22.84 9.14
N ALA A 140 10.54 -23.25 9.03
CA ALA A 140 9.41 -22.39 9.37
C ALA A 140 9.39 -21.97 10.85
N ALA A 141 9.94 -22.77 11.77
CA ALA A 141 9.99 -22.44 13.19
C ALA A 141 10.83 -21.17 13.42
N PHE A 142 12.01 -21.10 12.79
CA PHE A 142 12.86 -19.92 12.92
C PHE A 142 12.23 -18.69 12.24
N ARG A 143 11.61 -18.85 11.05
CA ARG A 143 10.93 -17.75 10.37
C ARG A 143 9.77 -17.18 11.21
N ARG A 144 9.00 -18.05 11.89
CA ARG A 144 7.96 -17.61 12.85
C ARG A 144 8.55 -16.84 14.03
N CYS A 145 9.70 -17.29 14.57
CA CYS A 145 10.37 -16.52 15.61
C CYS A 145 10.72 -15.10 15.13
N LEU A 146 11.30 -14.96 13.94
CA LEU A 146 11.60 -13.64 13.38
C LEU A 146 10.33 -12.77 13.24
N SER A 147 9.19 -13.37 12.89
CA SER A 147 7.92 -12.63 12.81
C SER A 147 7.50 -12.00 14.14
N LEU A 148 7.74 -12.67 15.26
CA LEU A 148 7.47 -12.13 16.61
C LEU A 148 8.38 -10.96 16.97
N GLY A 149 9.58 -10.90 16.37
CA GLY A 149 10.54 -9.81 16.59
C GLY A 149 10.23 -8.53 15.82
N VAL A 150 9.24 -8.53 14.92
CA VAL A 150 8.81 -7.34 14.19
C VAL A 150 7.74 -6.60 15.01
N SER A 151 8.13 -5.61 15.77
CA SER A 151 7.22 -4.78 16.59
C SER A 151 6.48 -3.77 15.71
N ARG A 152 5.52 -4.22 14.93
CA ARG A 152 4.86 -3.50 13.84
C ARG A 152 4.27 -2.16 14.27
N ARG A 153 3.48 -2.16 15.37
CA ARG A 153 2.82 -0.94 15.88
C ARG A 153 3.84 0.10 16.35
N ALA A 154 4.90 -0.35 17.05
CA ALA A 154 5.97 0.55 17.51
C ALA A 154 6.74 1.13 16.31
N LEU A 155 7.06 0.33 15.29
CA LEU A 155 7.73 0.78 14.09
C LEU A 155 6.90 1.84 13.34
N VAL A 156 5.61 1.58 13.11
CA VAL A 156 4.71 2.51 12.43
C VAL A 156 4.59 3.83 13.20
N SER A 157 4.37 3.77 14.51
CA SER A 157 4.17 4.99 15.30
C SER A 157 5.44 5.83 15.42
N SER A 158 6.62 5.18 15.60
CA SER A 158 7.87 5.88 15.86
C SER A 158 8.60 6.35 14.60
N LEU A 159 8.54 5.58 13.50
CA LEU A 159 9.30 5.87 12.29
C LEU A 159 8.46 6.40 11.14
N LEU A 160 7.17 6.03 11.08
CA LEU A 160 6.27 6.50 10.03
C LEU A 160 5.25 7.53 10.54
N SER A 161 5.41 8.02 11.78
CA SER A 161 4.54 9.03 12.40
C SER A 161 3.04 8.72 12.33
N GLY A 162 2.67 7.45 12.20
CA GLY A 162 1.30 6.98 12.04
C GLY A 162 0.80 6.94 10.59
N HIS A 163 1.59 7.39 9.59
CA HIS A 163 1.22 7.38 8.17
C HIS A 163 1.30 5.97 7.54
N ALA A 164 0.89 4.99 8.29
CA ALA A 164 0.71 3.60 7.88
C ALA A 164 -0.16 2.85 8.88
N LYS A 165 -0.69 1.72 8.50
CA LYS A 165 -1.41 0.79 9.37
C LYS A 165 -0.60 -0.48 9.55
N ALA A 166 -0.20 -0.79 10.79
CA ALA A 166 0.51 -2.01 11.13
C ALA A 166 -0.32 -3.24 10.74
N ALA A 167 0.30 -4.22 10.08
CA ALA A 167 -0.38 -5.41 9.57
C ALA A 167 0.45 -6.67 9.78
N GLN A 168 -0.20 -7.75 10.21
CA GLN A 168 0.41 -9.07 10.34
C GLN A 168 0.13 -9.99 9.16
N PHE A 169 -0.75 -9.55 8.24
CA PHE A 169 -1.17 -10.30 7.06
C PHE A 169 -1.08 -9.42 5.81
N PRO A 170 -0.97 -10.01 4.61
CA PRO A 170 -0.88 -9.26 3.37
C PRO A 170 -2.27 -8.81 2.85
N VAL A 171 -3.11 -8.36 3.77
CA VAL A 171 -4.41 -7.72 3.56
C VAL A 171 -4.45 -6.50 4.45
N SER A 172 -4.97 -5.37 3.99
CA SER A 172 -5.03 -4.18 4.83
C SER A 172 -5.97 -4.37 6.03
N PRO A 173 -5.59 -3.88 7.23
CA PRO A 173 -6.42 -3.95 8.43
C PRO A 173 -7.79 -3.28 8.31
N VAL A 174 -7.99 -2.39 7.32
CA VAL A 174 -9.30 -1.77 7.06
C VAL A 174 -10.19 -2.61 6.15
N SER A 175 -9.65 -3.68 5.56
CA SER A 175 -10.44 -4.60 4.74
C SER A 175 -11.29 -5.52 5.61
N PRO A 176 -12.56 -5.79 5.24
CA PRO A 176 -13.37 -6.79 5.93
C PRO A 176 -12.80 -8.22 5.80
N LEU A 177 -11.85 -8.43 4.89
CA LEU A 177 -11.17 -9.72 4.71
C LEU A 177 -9.99 -9.91 5.69
N TYR A 178 -9.63 -8.88 6.47
CA TYR A 178 -8.54 -8.95 7.43
C TYR A 178 -8.94 -9.72 8.68
N PRO A 179 -8.26 -10.84 9.03
CA PRO A 179 -8.62 -11.66 10.18
C PRO A 179 -7.97 -11.12 11.47
N ALA A 180 -8.46 -10.00 12.00
CA ALA A 180 -7.88 -9.31 13.17
C ALA A 180 -7.75 -10.21 14.42
N ASP A 181 -8.62 -11.19 14.57
CA ASP A 181 -8.60 -12.15 15.69
C ASP A 181 -7.47 -13.19 15.60
N LEU A 182 -6.78 -13.28 14.45
CA LEU A 182 -5.56 -14.09 14.31
C LEU A 182 -4.29 -13.31 14.66
N GLU A 183 -4.37 -11.99 14.88
CA GLU A 183 -3.18 -11.20 15.25
C GLU A 183 -2.56 -11.71 16.56
N GLN A 184 -1.24 -11.73 16.57
CA GLN A 184 -0.44 -12.01 17.76
C GLN A 184 -0.01 -10.70 18.41
N THR A 185 0.07 -10.70 19.74
CA THR A 185 0.56 -9.53 20.46
C THR A 185 2.08 -9.40 20.28
N ASP A 186 2.54 -8.23 19.87
CA ASP A 186 3.96 -7.92 19.82
C ASP A 186 4.55 -7.96 21.23
N SER A 187 5.53 -8.84 21.47
CA SER A 187 6.19 -9.00 22.76
C SER A 187 7.66 -9.34 22.60
N VAL A 188 8.53 -8.47 23.10
CA VAL A 188 9.98 -8.70 23.09
C VAL A 188 10.34 -9.95 23.91
N VAL A 189 9.64 -10.18 25.04
CA VAL A 189 9.86 -11.37 25.87
C VAL A 189 9.49 -12.64 25.09
N ALA A 190 8.29 -12.67 24.50
CA ALA A 190 7.84 -13.82 23.71
C ALA A 190 8.78 -14.10 22.53
N PHE A 191 9.31 -13.05 21.87
CA PHE A 191 10.30 -13.19 20.80
C PHE A 191 11.59 -13.82 21.31
N THR A 192 12.14 -13.30 22.40
CA THR A 192 13.40 -13.79 22.99
C THR A 192 13.25 -15.25 23.45
N ASP A 193 12.14 -15.58 24.11
CA ASP A 193 11.86 -16.95 24.57
C ASP A 193 11.71 -17.93 23.38
N ALA A 194 10.95 -17.54 22.36
CA ALA A 194 10.79 -18.34 21.14
C ALA A 194 12.12 -18.56 20.42
N LEU A 195 12.96 -17.52 20.34
CA LEU A 195 14.27 -17.60 19.69
C LEU A 195 15.24 -18.50 20.49
N ASN A 196 15.20 -18.43 21.82
CA ASN A 196 16.03 -19.30 22.68
C ASN A 196 15.60 -20.77 22.61
N ALA A 197 14.33 -21.04 22.37
CA ALA A 197 13.79 -22.38 22.18
C ALA A 197 13.99 -22.92 20.73
N CYS A 198 14.43 -22.08 19.80
CA CYS A 198 14.59 -22.45 18.40
C CYS A 198 15.95 -23.11 18.15
N GLU A 199 15.94 -24.43 17.99
CA GLU A 199 17.16 -25.24 17.77
C GLU A 199 17.81 -24.98 16.40
N THR A 200 17.03 -24.51 15.42
CA THR A 200 17.48 -24.31 14.03
C THR A 200 18.04 -22.90 13.77
N ARG A 201 18.13 -22.07 14.80
CA ARG A 201 18.67 -20.71 14.69
C ARG A 201 20.07 -20.70 14.05
N PRO A 202 20.29 -19.95 12.94
CA PRO A 202 21.60 -19.83 12.35
C PRO A 202 22.61 -19.21 13.31
N SER A 203 23.83 -19.74 13.35
CA SER A 203 24.94 -19.17 14.15
C SER A 203 25.66 -18.02 13.43
N ARG A 204 25.31 -17.75 12.16
CA ARG A 204 25.89 -16.68 11.33
C ARG A 204 25.05 -15.41 11.41
N THR A 205 25.64 -14.29 11.04
CA THR A 205 24.92 -13.04 10.86
C THR A 205 24.01 -13.12 9.63
N LEU A 206 22.74 -12.72 9.79
CA LEU A 206 21.77 -12.58 8.71
C LEU A 206 21.99 -11.24 7.99
N ARG A 207 21.79 -11.23 6.68
CA ARG A 207 21.88 -10.02 5.84
C ARG A 207 20.49 -9.56 5.45
N LEU A 208 20.09 -8.39 5.97
CA LEU A 208 18.83 -7.71 5.65
C LEU A 208 19.11 -6.62 4.61
N LEU A 209 18.76 -6.87 3.35
CA LEU A 209 18.89 -5.89 2.28
C LEU A 209 17.77 -4.83 2.34
N VAL A 210 18.15 -3.58 2.08
CA VAL A 210 17.20 -2.46 1.94
C VAL A 210 17.69 -1.49 0.87
N ASN A 211 16.75 -0.90 0.11
CA ASN A 211 17.05 0.21 -0.80
C ASN A 211 17.44 1.46 0.00
N SER A 212 18.64 1.99 -0.25
CA SER A 212 19.21 3.13 0.45
C SER A 212 18.57 4.47 0.12
N GLU A 213 17.78 4.56 -0.95
CA GLU A 213 17.21 5.82 -1.43
C GLU A 213 16.01 6.30 -0.59
N ASN A 214 15.40 5.44 0.22
CA ASN A 214 14.31 5.80 1.12
C ASN A 214 14.75 5.71 2.58
N SER A 215 14.94 6.85 3.25
CA SER A 215 15.41 6.93 4.63
C SER A 215 14.47 6.29 5.66
N PHE A 216 13.17 6.29 5.40
CA PHE A 216 12.19 5.62 6.27
C PHE A 216 12.36 4.10 6.22
N LYS A 217 12.51 3.52 5.01
CA LYS A 217 12.76 2.07 4.86
C LYS A 217 14.08 1.65 5.50
N VAL A 218 15.14 2.46 5.33
CA VAL A 218 16.44 2.24 5.97
C VAL A 218 16.30 2.25 7.49
N SER A 219 15.61 3.24 8.06
CA SER A 219 15.37 3.33 9.51
C SER A 219 14.57 2.15 10.04
N MET A 220 13.54 1.72 9.32
CA MET A 220 12.74 0.53 9.63
C MET A 220 13.60 -0.73 9.65
N ALA A 221 14.40 -0.95 8.58
CA ALA A 221 15.28 -2.11 8.47
C ALA A 221 16.33 -2.15 9.58
N ARG A 222 16.97 -1.00 9.88
CA ARG A 222 17.96 -0.89 10.97
C ARG A 222 17.35 -1.20 12.33
N GLN A 223 16.14 -0.70 12.62
CA GLN A 223 15.47 -0.97 13.90
C GLN A 223 15.06 -2.44 14.03
N ILE A 224 14.59 -3.07 12.96
CA ILE A 224 14.28 -4.50 12.94
C ILE A 224 15.57 -5.33 13.13
N ALA A 225 16.65 -5.03 12.40
CA ALA A 225 17.92 -5.72 12.53
C ALA A 225 18.50 -5.60 13.95
N ALA A 226 18.38 -4.41 14.57
CA ALA A 226 18.81 -4.19 15.95
C ALA A 226 17.97 -5.02 16.94
N ALA A 227 16.65 -5.10 16.76
CA ALA A 227 15.77 -5.93 17.60
C ALA A 227 16.11 -7.43 17.48
N PHE A 228 16.34 -7.92 16.27
CA PHE A 228 16.75 -9.30 16.04
C PHE A 228 18.10 -9.61 16.69
N THR A 229 19.07 -8.71 16.52
CA THR A 229 20.40 -8.86 17.12
C THR A 229 20.35 -8.85 18.66
N ALA A 230 19.59 -7.94 19.24
CA ALA A 230 19.43 -7.85 20.70
C ALA A 230 18.82 -9.10 21.32
N ALA A 231 17.93 -9.79 20.59
CA ALA A 231 17.34 -11.06 21.03
C ALA A 231 18.23 -12.28 20.75
N GLY A 232 19.35 -12.13 20.00
CA GLY A 232 20.31 -13.20 19.72
C GLY A 232 20.27 -13.76 18.30
N ALA A 233 19.49 -13.18 17.36
CA ALA A 233 19.59 -13.46 15.93
C ALA A 233 20.42 -12.35 15.27
N ALA A 234 21.75 -12.51 15.27
CA ALA A 234 22.65 -11.51 14.70
C ALA A 234 22.22 -11.14 13.27
N THR A 235 21.96 -9.87 13.05
CA THR A 235 21.43 -9.34 11.77
C THR A 235 22.11 -8.03 11.44
N GLU A 236 22.61 -7.90 10.22
CA GLU A 236 23.18 -6.65 9.69
C GLU A 236 22.31 -6.12 8.56
N THR A 237 22.19 -4.78 8.49
CA THR A 237 21.49 -4.10 7.39
C THR A 237 22.48 -3.84 6.26
N VAL A 238 22.14 -4.25 5.04
CA VAL A 238 22.91 -4.00 3.83
C VAL A 238 22.13 -3.02 2.97
N GLU A 239 22.60 -1.77 2.93
CA GLU A 239 21.97 -0.66 2.22
C GLU A 239 22.54 -0.56 0.82
N LEU A 240 21.69 -0.67 -0.20
CA LEU A 240 22.10 -0.68 -1.60
C LEU A 240 21.26 0.33 -2.40
N PRO A 241 21.87 1.06 -3.37
CA PRO A 241 21.11 1.80 -4.38
C PRO A 241 20.15 0.88 -5.13
N TRP A 242 19.09 1.45 -5.72
CA TRP A 242 18.01 0.69 -6.34
C TRP A 242 18.47 -0.38 -7.34
N GLU A 243 19.41 -0.03 -8.22
CA GLU A 243 19.91 -0.98 -9.24
C GLU A 243 20.65 -2.16 -8.60
N GLU A 244 21.51 -1.90 -7.60
CA GLU A 244 22.25 -2.95 -6.91
C GLU A 244 21.32 -3.80 -6.03
N TYR A 245 20.35 -3.16 -5.38
CA TYR A 245 19.33 -3.83 -4.59
C TYR A 245 18.52 -4.82 -5.43
N THR A 246 17.99 -4.38 -6.57
CA THR A 246 17.20 -5.24 -7.47
C THR A 246 18.03 -6.36 -8.09
N ALA A 247 19.29 -6.08 -8.45
CA ALA A 247 20.23 -7.10 -8.92
C ALA A 247 20.56 -8.13 -7.83
N ALA A 248 20.69 -7.71 -6.57
CA ALA A 248 20.92 -8.61 -5.45
C ALA A 248 19.70 -9.49 -5.16
N LEU A 249 18.48 -8.94 -5.25
CA LEU A 249 17.23 -9.70 -5.12
C LEU A 249 17.11 -10.78 -6.20
N THR A 250 17.30 -10.38 -7.45
CA THR A 250 17.23 -11.31 -8.61
C THR A 250 18.27 -12.44 -8.52
N ALA A 251 19.43 -12.13 -7.97
CA ALA A 251 20.51 -13.11 -7.80
C ALA A 251 20.38 -13.93 -6.50
N GLY A 252 19.37 -13.71 -5.66
CA GLY A 252 19.20 -14.42 -4.38
C GLY A 252 20.30 -14.13 -3.34
N ARG A 253 21.02 -13.00 -3.45
CA ARG A 253 22.16 -12.66 -2.57
C ARG A 253 21.72 -11.93 -1.29
N PHE A 254 20.80 -12.53 -0.55
CA PHE A 254 20.25 -11.99 0.70
C PHE A 254 19.78 -13.14 1.61
N ASP A 255 19.59 -12.84 2.86
CA ASP A 255 18.82 -13.65 3.81
C ASP A 255 17.40 -13.10 3.96
N LEU A 256 17.32 -11.79 4.20
CA LEU A 256 16.10 -11.03 4.31
C LEU A 256 16.19 -9.81 3.38
N TYR A 257 15.05 -9.29 2.93
CA TYR A 257 14.99 -8.00 2.25
C TYR A 257 13.76 -7.20 2.67
N TYR A 258 13.90 -5.88 2.71
CA TYR A 258 12.79 -4.96 2.97
C TYR A 258 12.07 -4.65 1.66
N GLY A 259 10.91 -5.24 1.45
CA GLY A 259 10.11 -5.11 0.24
C GLY A 259 8.93 -4.15 0.39
N GLU A 260 8.55 -3.55 -0.73
CA GLU A 260 7.33 -2.77 -0.88
C GLU A 260 6.68 -3.12 -2.21
N VAL A 261 5.36 -3.29 -2.20
CA VAL A 261 4.57 -3.57 -3.40
C VAL A 261 3.19 -2.92 -3.28
N ARG A 262 2.67 -2.41 -4.40
CA ARG A 262 1.26 -2.02 -4.49
C ARG A 262 0.46 -3.26 -4.88
N LEU A 263 -0.36 -3.75 -3.98
CA LEU A 263 -1.30 -4.84 -4.25
C LEU A 263 -2.49 -4.34 -5.07
N THR A 264 -3.19 -5.26 -5.69
CA THR A 264 -4.50 -4.99 -6.29
C THR A 264 -5.59 -4.91 -5.22
N ALA A 265 -6.71 -4.25 -5.52
CA ALA A 265 -7.79 -4.03 -4.55
C ALA A 265 -8.51 -5.32 -4.10
N ASP A 266 -8.30 -6.43 -4.80
CA ASP A 266 -8.77 -7.76 -4.42
C ASP A 266 -7.79 -8.52 -3.50
N TRP A 267 -6.67 -7.90 -3.12
CA TRP A 267 -5.60 -8.43 -2.25
C TRP A 267 -4.90 -9.66 -2.83
N ASP A 268 -4.76 -9.73 -4.14
CA ASP A 268 -3.99 -10.83 -4.76
C ASP A 268 -2.50 -10.68 -4.47
N VAL A 269 -1.93 -11.66 -3.78
CA VAL A 269 -0.50 -11.76 -3.44
C VAL A 269 0.21 -12.88 -4.18
N SER A 270 -0.38 -13.39 -5.24
CA SER A 270 0.18 -14.49 -6.03
C SER A 270 1.56 -14.13 -6.63
N SER A 271 1.78 -12.87 -6.98
CA SER A 271 3.10 -12.42 -7.45
C SER A 271 4.21 -12.60 -6.42
N LEU A 272 3.89 -12.55 -5.11
CA LEU A 272 4.84 -12.69 -4.01
C LEU A 272 4.97 -14.14 -3.52
N LEU A 273 3.87 -14.91 -3.52
CA LEU A 273 3.74 -16.14 -2.73
C LEU A 273 3.40 -17.37 -3.56
N ALA A 274 2.94 -17.23 -4.81
CA ALA A 274 2.73 -18.39 -5.66
C ALA A 274 4.08 -18.96 -6.13
N THR A 275 4.10 -20.26 -6.36
CA THR A 275 5.25 -20.92 -6.98
C THR A 275 5.56 -20.26 -8.34
N GLY A 276 6.77 -19.72 -8.47
CA GLY A 276 7.18 -18.98 -9.66
C GLY A 276 6.58 -17.57 -9.81
N GLY A 277 6.00 -17.01 -8.73
CA GLY A 277 5.53 -15.63 -8.73
C GLY A 277 6.63 -14.63 -9.10
N SER A 278 6.28 -13.59 -9.85
CA SER A 278 7.25 -12.64 -10.44
C SER A 278 8.05 -11.82 -9.41
N LEU A 279 7.55 -11.67 -8.20
CA LEU A 279 8.19 -10.98 -7.07
C LEU A 279 8.60 -11.94 -5.95
N ASN A 280 8.52 -13.24 -6.19
CA ASN A 280 8.89 -14.28 -5.23
C ASN A 280 10.41 -14.48 -5.22
N TYR A 281 11.15 -13.43 -4.86
CA TYR A 281 12.63 -13.48 -4.79
C TYR A 281 13.15 -14.44 -3.73
N GLY A 282 12.34 -14.74 -2.71
CA GLY A 282 12.67 -15.66 -1.63
C GLY A 282 12.69 -17.14 -2.01
N GLY A 283 12.21 -17.48 -3.21
CA GLY A 283 12.15 -18.85 -3.72
C GLY A 283 11.11 -19.73 -3.01
N TRP A 284 10.07 -19.14 -2.41
CA TRP A 284 8.98 -19.89 -1.81
C TRP A 284 8.26 -20.74 -2.85
N SER A 285 8.08 -22.03 -2.57
CA SER A 285 7.34 -22.96 -3.44
C SER A 285 6.62 -23.98 -2.57
N ASP A 286 5.28 -23.89 -2.56
CA ASP A 286 4.46 -24.73 -1.72
C ASP A 286 3.08 -24.93 -2.34
N PRO A 287 2.71 -26.18 -2.69
CA PRO A 287 1.44 -26.50 -3.34
C PRO A 287 0.21 -26.16 -2.49
N GLN A 288 0.32 -26.19 -1.15
CA GLN A 288 -0.78 -25.82 -0.28
C GLN A 288 -1.01 -24.32 -0.29
N CYS A 289 0.07 -23.52 -0.33
CA CYS A 289 -0.02 -22.08 -0.51
C CYS A 289 -0.66 -21.73 -1.85
N ASP A 290 -0.22 -22.35 -2.94
CA ASP A 290 -0.78 -22.15 -4.28
C ASP A 290 -2.29 -22.45 -4.31
N GLN A 291 -2.71 -23.53 -3.66
CA GLN A 291 -4.14 -23.89 -3.54
C GLN A 291 -4.94 -22.86 -2.73
N LEU A 292 -4.38 -22.33 -1.63
CA LEU A 292 -5.04 -21.31 -0.82
C LEU A 292 -5.16 -19.97 -1.57
N LEU A 293 -4.14 -19.58 -2.33
CA LEU A 293 -4.17 -18.40 -3.19
C LEU A 293 -5.27 -18.52 -4.26
N GLU A 294 -5.37 -19.69 -4.91
CA GLU A 294 -6.43 -19.97 -5.86
C GLU A 294 -7.80 -19.92 -5.19
N GLY A 295 -7.93 -20.43 -3.96
CA GLY A 295 -9.16 -20.37 -3.17
C GLY A 295 -9.58 -18.93 -2.83
N CYS A 296 -8.64 -18.03 -2.55
CA CYS A 296 -8.92 -16.60 -2.34
C CYS A 296 -9.44 -15.92 -3.60
N ARG A 297 -8.97 -16.34 -4.76
CA ARG A 297 -9.36 -15.78 -6.05
C ARG A 297 -10.71 -16.31 -6.52
N SER A 298 -10.93 -17.63 -6.46
CA SER A 298 -12.08 -18.30 -7.07
C SER A 298 -13.16 -18.76 -6.09
N GLY A 299 -12.88 -18.76 -4.78
CA GLY A 299 -13.77 -19.28 -3.74
C GLY A 299 -15.03 -18.44 -3.54
N GLY A 300 -16.16 -19.09 -3.27
CA GLY A 300 -17.45 -18.43 -3.03
C GLY A 300 -17.53 -17.69 -1.68
N ASN A 301 -16.71 -18.09 -0.68
CA ASN A 301 -16.61 -17.41 0.61
C ASN A 301 -15.19 -16.83 0.75
N ARG A 302 -15.01 -15.60 0.32
CA ARG A 302 -13.72 -14.92 0.34
C ARG A 302 -13.17 -14.72 1.75
N GLU A 303 -14.01 -14.39 2.72
CA GLU A 303 -13.57 -14.18 4.11
C GLU A 303 -12.96 -15.46 4.68
N ALA A 304 -13.62 -16.59 4.54
CA ALA A 304 -13.10 -17.89 4.98
C ALA A 304 -11.80 -18.27 4.24
N ALA A 305 -11.72 -18.00 2.93
CA ALA A 305 -10.52 -18.28 2.12
C ALA A 305 -9.32 -17.43 2.56
N PHE A 306 -9.49 -16.11 2.70
CA PHE A 306 -8.44 -15.21 3.19
C PHE A 306 -8.00 -15.54 4.62
N ARG A 307 -8.96 -15.87 5.49
CA ARG A 307 -8.65 -16.33 6.85
C ARG A 307 -7.81 -17.61 6.84
N GLY A 308 -8.13 -18.56 5.97
CA GLY A 308 -7.37 -19.80 5.76
C GLY A 308 -5.94 -19.51 5.28
N LEU A 309 -5.79 -18.66 4.27
CA LEU A 309 -4.49 -18.22 3.76
C LEU A 309 -3.68 -17.51 4.86
N CYS A 310 -4.23 -16.53 5.55
CA CYS A 310 -3.54 -15.78 6.60
C CYS A 310 -3.05 -16.68 7.74
N ARG A 311 -3.88 -17.64 8.18
CA ARG A 311 -3.47 -18.65 9.18
C ARG A 311 -2.30 -19.51 8.67
N TYR A 312 -2.36 -19.92 7.41
CA TYR A 312 -1.29 -20.69 6.80
C TYR A 312 0.01 -19.87 6.71
N LEU A 313 -0.06 -18.64 6.22
CA LEU A 313 1.09 -17.74 6.16
C LEU A 313 1.70 -17.45 7.53
N GLN A 314 0.87 -17.30 8.56
CA GLN A 314 1.34 -17.17 9.94
C GLN A 314 2.10 -18.42 10.40
N SER A 315 1.68 -19.62 10.00
CA SER A 315 2.33 -20.88 10.35
C SER A 315 3.63 -21.14 9.59
N GLN A 316 3.76 -20.67 8.36
CA GLN A 316 4.92 -20.91 7.49
C GLN A 316 5.89 -19.72 7.42
N ALA A 317 5.39 -18.51 7.63
CA ALA A 317 6.13 -17.25 7.60
C ALA A 317 7.08 -17.10 6.38
N PRO A 318 6.60 -17.27 5.13
CA PRO A 318 7.45 -17.09 3.95
C PRO A 318 7.84 -15.63 3.73
N ILE A 319 7.02 -14.70 4.20
CA ILE A 319 7.26 -13.26 4.31
C ILE A 319 6.82 -12.80 5.70
N LEU A 320 7.34 -11.66 6.15
CA LEU A 320 6.92 -11.03 7.41
C LEU A 320 6.25 -9.68 7.09
N PRO A 321 4.91 -9.61 7.06
CA PRO A 321 4.18 -8.37 6.87
C PRO A 321 4.56 -7.32 7.92
N ILE A 322 4.61 -6.04 7.54
CA ILE A 322 4.92 -4.93 8.44
C ILE A 322 3.73 -3.97 8.52
N CYS A 323 3.36 -3.35 7.40
CA CYS A 323 2.29 -2.34 7.36
C CYS A 323 1.74 -2.13 5.95
N PHE A 324 0.62 -1.42 5.90
CA PHE A 324 0.11 -0.76 4.69
C PHE A 324 0.31 0.74 4.85
N LYS A 325 0.89 1.39 3.86
CA LYS A 325 1.08 2.84 3.83
C LYS A 325 -0.22 3.57 3.59
N THR A 326 -0.29 4.81 4.07
CA THR A 326 -1.30 5.78 3.67
C THR A 326 -0.73 6.76 2.64
N VAL A 327 -1.59 7.52 2.01
CA VAL A 327 -1.27 8.74 1.28
C VAL A 327 -2.01 9.89 1.94
N SER A 328 -1.34 11.04 2.10
CA SER A 328 -1.92 12.18 2.81
C SER A 328 -2.37 13.26 1.85
N THR A 329 -3.60 13.73 2.02
CA THR A 329 -4.09 14.96 1.41
C THR A 329 -3.87 16.08 2.41
N LEU A 330 -2.96 17.01 2.08
CA LEU A 330 -2.63 18.16 2.90
C LEU A 330 -3.39 19.39 2.38
N TYR A 331 -3.94 20.16 3.29
CA TYR A 331 -4.67 21.39 2.95
C TYR A 331 -4.53 22.47 4.03
N GLU A 332 -4.75 23.71 3.64
CA GLU A 332 -4.75 24.82 4.57
C GLU A 332 -5.99 24.75 5.48
N SER A 333 -5.78 24.51 6.78
CA SER A 333 -6.84 24.32 7.78
C SER A 333 -7.69 25.56 8.04
N ASP A 334 -7.18 26.74 7.71
CA ASP A 334 -7.89 28.02 7.79
C ASP A 334 -8.66 28.38 6.50
N VAL A 335 -8.60 27.53 5.47
CA VAL A 335 -9.29 27.69 4.18
C VAL A 335 -10.29 26.58 3.91
N LEU A 336 -9.92 25.34 4.17
CA LEU A 336 -10.74 24.16 3.86
C LEU A 336 -11.03 23.32 5.10
N GLU A 337 -12.27 22.84 5.21
CA GLU A 337 -12.73 21.93 6.26
C GLU A 337 -13.74 20.92 5.70
N GLY A 338 -13.73 19.68 6.23
CA GLY A 338 -14.70 18.63 5.91
C GLY A 338 -14.39 17.79 4.68
N LEU A 339 -13.13 17.81 4.18
CA LEU A 339 -12.68 16.88 3.16
C LEU A 339 -12.66 15.44 3.71
N THR A 340 -12.98 14.47 2.84
CA THR A 340 -12.90 13.03 3.14
C THR A 340 -12.19 12.30 2.01
N PRO A 341 -10.92 12.62 1.74
CA PRO A 341 -10.20 12.13 0.56
C PRO A 341 -10.01 10.61 0.60
N THR A 342 -9.92 10.02 -0.58
CA THR A 342 -9.48 8.64 -0.76
C THR A 342 -8.16 8.61 -1.52
N ALA A 343 -7.47 7.47 -1.52
CA ALA A 343 -6.21 7.33 -2.26
C ALA A 343 -6.39 7.46 -3.78
N ALA A 344 -7.57 7.15 -4.29
CA ALA A 344 -7.91 7.27 -5.72
C ALA A 344 -8.46 8.65 -6.07
N GLU A 345 -9.14 9.31 -5.13
CA GLU A 345 -9.83 10.59 -5.35
C GLU A 345 -9.61 11.54 -4.18
N PRO A 346 -8.63 12.46 -4.28
CA PRO A 346 -8.34 13.43 -3.23
C PRO A 346 -9.46 14.44 -3.01
N PHE A 347 -10.36 14.63 -3.98
CA PHE A 347 -11.54 15.51 -3.90
C PHE A 347 -12.84 14.79 -3.50
N TYR A 348 -12.73 13.53 -3.05
CA TYR A 348 -13.92 12.81 -2.59
C TYR A 348 -14.57 13.54 -1.40
N GLY A 349 -15.89 13.70 -1.46
CA GLY A 349 -16.64 14.45 -0.45
C GLY A 349 -16.59 15.97 -0.63
N LEU A 350 -16.05 16.47 -1.75
CA LEU A 350 -15.94 17.92 -2.02
C LEU A 350 -17.29 18.66 -1.94
N GLU A 351 -18.40 17.99 -2.19
CA GLU A 351 -19.75 18.54 -2.03
C GLU A 351 -20.11 18.91 -0.58
N ASN A 352 -19.37 18.41 0.39
CA ASN A 352 -19.63 18.61 1.83
C ASN A 352 -18.64 19.58 2.51
N ILE A 353 -17.68 20.13 1.78
CA ILE A 353 -16.67 21.00 2.38
C ILE A 353 -17.22 22.38 2.74
N SER A 354 -16.58 22.97 3.73
CA SER A 354 -16.70 24.39 4.06
C SER A 354 -15.46 25.14 3.61
N ILE A 355 -15.66 26.30 2.98
CA ILE A 355 -14.56 27.19 2.56
C ILE A 355 -14.63 28.44 3.40
N HIS A 356 -13.54 28.77 4.07
CA HIS A 356 -13.39 29.98 4.87
C HIS A 356 -12.58 31.00 4.07
N LEU A 357 -13.29 31.99 3.50
CA LEU A 357 -12.63 33.10 2.81
C LEU A 357 -12.06 34.06 3.85
N ARG A 358 -10.79 34.41 3.72
CA ARG A 358 -10.21 35.46 4.55
C ARG A 358 -10.83 36.78 4.15
N ALA A 359 -11.33 37.57 5.15
CA ALA A 359 -11.55 38.97 4.92
C ALA A 359 -10.24 39.69 4.67
N ASN A 360 -10.10 40.32 3.51
CA ASN A 360 -8.96 41.16 3.17
C ASN A 360 -8.88 42.37 4.11
#